data_a494316cda4a3b9c92e3b529fd6890ef
#
_entry.id   a494316cda4a3b9c92e3b529fd6890ef
#
_cell.length_a   1.000
_cell.length_b   1.000
_cell.length_c   1.000
_cell.angle_alpha   90.00
_cell.angle_beta   90.00
_cell.angle_gamma   90.00
#
_symmetry.space_group_name_H-M   'P 1'
#
loop_
_entity.id
_entity.type
_entity.pdbx_description
1 polymer ?
#
loop_
_entity_poly.entity_id
_entity_poly.type
_entity_poly.pdbx_seq_one_letter_code
_entity_poly.pdbx_strand_id
1 'polypeptide(L)'
;MDAVQENLGLLAEETLDPLDWADVQALSHRVIDDAVDYLRDVRDRPVWREMPADVRGAFSAPLPRSPAPLDAVYSEVSRTVMSYPMGNIHPRFWSWYMGSSNFTGALGDFLAAIQGSNLGGGNHAAGLMDSQVVNWCKEMLGFPASAGGTLVSGGSMANIIGLTVARNVKAGIDVREHGVAAIEKPLRFYGSEQIHSCHRKAMEALGLGNRALRRIPTDAGLRIDIAALRAAITEDRAAGFKPACVIGTAGTVNTGAIDDLQALAKLSHEEGLWFHVDGCIGALIAIAPENAHRVAGIERRVQPFVG
;
A
#
# COMPACT_ATOMS: atom_id res chain seq x y z
N MET A 1 -34.62 39.15 -32.09
CA MET A 1 -33.80 38.24 -31.19
C MET A 1 -32.69 37.53 -31.96
N ASP A 2 -32.43 37.91 -33.20
CA ASP A 2 -31.49 37.19 -34.10
C ASP A 2 -30.13 37.88 -34.33
N ALA A 3 -29.87 39.02 -33.70
CA ALA A 3 -28.64 39.79 -33.93
C ALA A 3 -27.59 39.64 -32.79
N VAL A 4 -27.86 38.83 -31.76
CA VAL A 4 -26.93 38.60 -30.65
C VAL A 4 -26.22 37.25 -30.79
N GLN A 5 -26.70 36.39 -31.68
CA GLN A 5 -26.06 35.07 -31.93
C GLN A 5 -24.93 35.11 -32.99
N GLU A 6 -24.77 36.18 -33.73
CA GLU A 6 -23.77 36.26 -34.81
C GLU A 6 -22.40 36.81 -34.40
N ASN A 7 -22.17 37.20 -33.15
CA ASN A 7 -20.92 37.83 -32.74
C ASN A 7 -20.22 37.21 -31.54
N LEU A 8 -20.62 36.06 -31.10
CA LEU A 8 -19.72 35.13 -30.40
C LEU A 8 -19.11 34.20 -31.47
N GLY A 9 -18.06 34.67 -32.12
CA GLY A 9 -17.11 33.78 -32.73
C GLY A 9 -16.65 32.86 -31.61
N LEU A 10 -17.35 31.76 -31.38
CA LEU A 10 -16.87 30.64 -30.59
C LEU A 10 -15.55 30.26 -31.26
N LEU A 11 -14.44 30.73 -30.70
CA LEU A 11 -13.14 30.07 -30.91
C LEU A 11 -13.44 28.59 -30.79
N ALA A 12 -13.15 27.82 -31.82
CA ALA A 12 -13.35 26.40 -31.80
C ALA A 12 -12.66 25.94 -30.50
N GLU A 13 -13.44 25.49 -29.52
CA GLU A 13 -12.92 25.10 -28.22
C GLU A 13 -12.01 23.95 -28.47
N GLU A 14 -10.72 24.10 -28.15
CA GLU A 14 -9.76 22.99 -28.22
C GLU A 14 -10.17 21.96 -27.17
N THR A 15 -10.54 20.77 -27.60
CA THR A 15 -10.91 19.66 -26.73
C THR A 15 -9.82 18.59 -26.75
N LEU A 16 -9.71 17.86 -25.65
CA LEU A 16 -8.90 16.64 -25.57
C LEU A 16 -9.67 15.41 -26.06
N ASP A 17 -10.93 15.56 -26.41
CA ASP A 17 -11.73 14.48 -26.95
C ASP A 17 -11.20 14.05 -28.33
N PRO A 18 -11.27 12.76 -28.66
CA PRO A 18 -10.83 12.26 -29.95
C PRO A 18 -11.74 12.82 -31.06
N LEU A 19 -11.15 13.13 -32.21
CA LEU A 19 -11.87 13.56 -33.39
C LEU A 19 -12.72 12.42 -33.99
N ASP A 20 -12.24 11.18 -33.88
CA ASP A 20 -12.95 9.98 -34.32
C ASP A 20 -12.97 8.94 -33.19
N TRP A 21 -14.15 8.67 -32.67
CA TRP A 21 -14.39 7.65 -31.66
C TRP A 21 -14.26 6.23 -32.20
N ALA A 22 -14.42 5.99 -33.48
CA ALA A 22 -14.25 4.67 -34.08
C ALA A 22 -12.78 4.23 -34.05
N ASP A 23 -11.84 5.15 -34.31
CA ASP A 23 -10.42 4.90 -34.19
C ASP A 23 -10.01 4.57 -32.76
N VAL A 24 -10.54 5.31 -31.76
CA VAL A 24 -10.30 5.05 -30.35
C VAL A 24 -10.85 3.68 -29.94
N GLN A 25 -12.06 3.34 -30.41
CA GLN A 25 -12.66 2.04 -30.13
C GLN A 25 -11.83 0.91 -30.72
N ALA A 26 -11.40 1.03 -31.99
CA ALA A 26 -10.55 0.03 -32.64
C ALA A 26 -9.22 -0.18 -31.90
N LEU A 27 -8.57 0.92 -31.52
CA LEU A 27 -7.35 0.86 -30.71
C LEU A 27 -7.60 0.20 -29.35
N SER A 28 -8.68 0.55 -28.65
CA SER A 28 -9.03 -0.02 -27.34
C SER A 28 -9.24 -1.52 -27.42
N HIS A 29 -9.91 -2.04 -28.44
CA HIS A 29 -10.06 -3.47 -28.65
C HIS A 29 -8.70 -4.15 -28.82
N ARG A 30 -7.81 -3.59 -29.64
CA ARG A 30 -6.45 -4.12 -29.83
C ARG A 30 -5.65 -4.10 -28.52
N VAL A 31 -5.72 -3.03 -27.72
CA VAL A 31 -5.04 -2.94 -26.42
C VAL A 31 -5.50 -4.05 -25.48
N ILE A 32 -6.81 -4.32 -25.44
CA ILE A 32 -7.38 -5.38 -24.62
C ILE A 32 -6.94 -6.76 -25.11
N ASP A 33 -6.99 -7.01 -26.43
CA ASP A 33 -6.55 -8.28 -27.00
C ASP A 33 -5.06 -8.54 -26.72
N ASP A 34 -4.21 -7.54 -26.92
CA ASP A 34 -2.77 -7.62 -26.62
C ASP A 34 -2.51 -7.87 -25.12
N ALA A 35 -3.31 -7.26 -24.23
CA ALA A 35 -3.19 -7.46 -22.77
C ALA A 35 -3.61 -8.88 -22.35
N VAL A 36 -4.67 -9.43 -22.96
CA VAL A 36 -5.10 -10.81 -22.75
C VAL A 36 -4.01 -11.78 -23.20
N ASP A 37 -3.49 -11.58 -24.40
CA ASP A 37 -2.41 -12.41 -24.97
C ASP A 37 -1.14 -12.32 -24.12
N TYR A 38 -0.80 -11.13 -23.64
CA TYR A 38 0.34 -10.92 -22.76
C TYR A 38 0.24 -11.76 -21.48
N LEU A 39 -0.92 -11.79 -20.82
CA LEU A 39 -1.11 -12.56 -19.58
C LEU A 39 -1.25 -14.07 -19.85
N ARG A 40 -1.97 -14.45 -20.91
CA ARG A 40 -2.12 -15.86 -21.31
C ARG A 40 -0.76 -16.51 -21.56
N ASP A 41 0.11 -15.81 -22.29
CA ASP A 41 1.37 -16.32 -22.77
C ASP A 41 2.56 -15.97 -21.85
N VAL A 42 2.30 -15.45 -20.63
CA VAL A 42 3.34 -15.01 -19.70
C VAL A 42 4.36 -16.10 -19.36
N ARG A 43 3.93 -17.38 -19.31
CA ARG A 43 4.81 -18.53 -18.99
C ARG A 43 5.87 -18.80 -20.05
N ASP A 44 5.60 -18.44 -21.31
CA ASP A 44 6.47 -18.66 -22.46
C ASP A 44 7.42 -17.48 -22.69
N ARG A 45 7.23 -16.40 -21.95
CA ARG A 45 8.09 -15.21 -22.00
C ARG A 45 9.29 -15.38 -21.08
N PRO A 46 10.41 -14.67 -21.32
CA PRO A 46 11.48 -14.56 -20.34
C PRO A 46 10.98 -13.83 -19.09
N VAL A 47 11.44 -14.26 -17.91
CA VAL A 47 11.12 -13.58 -16.64
C VAL A 47 11.56 -12.13 -16.68
N TRP A 48 12.78 -11.92 -17.17
CA TRP A 48 13.40 -10.60 -17.33
C TRP A 48 14.34 -10.64 -18.54
N ARG A 49 14.53 -9.50 -19.16
CA ARG A 49 15.54 -9.29 -20.17
C ARG A 49 16.14 -7.92 -20.07
N GLU A 50 17.42 -7.79 -20.42
CA GLU A 50 18.10 -6.51 -20.44
C GLU A 50 17.47 -5.58 -21.50
N MET A 51 17.28 -4.31 -21.10
CA MET A 51 16.81 -3.27 -22.00
C MET A 51 17.97 -2.78 -22.87
N PRO A 52 17.86 -2.90 -24.21
CA PRO A 52 18.89 -2.38 -25.14
C PRO A 52 19.13 -0.87 -24.99
N ALA A 53 20.33 -0.43 -25.37
CA ALA A 53 20.73 0.95 -25.19
C ALA A 53 19.86 1.96 -25.98
N ASP A 54 19.42 1.59 -27.18
CA ASP A 54 18.52 2.40 -28.00
C ASP A 54 17.14 2.55 -27.36
N VAL A 55 16.58 1.48 -26.82
CA VAL A 55 15.30 1.51 -26.07
C VAL A 55 15.45 2.37 -24.81
N ARG A 56 16.53 2.19 -24.06
CA ARG A 56 16.82 3.01 -22.86
C ARG A 56 16.96 4.50 -23.24
N GLY A 57 17.59 4.79 -24.38
CA GLY A 57 17.76 6.16 -24.88
C GLY A 57 16.44 6.87 -25.19
N ALA A 58 15.40 6.14 -25.60
CA ALA A 58 14.07 6.70 -25.88
C ALA A 58 13.46 7.41 -24.66
N PHE A 59 13.76 6.94 -23.43
CA PHE A 59 13.27 7.56 -22.19
C PHE A 59 14.02 8.86 -21.79
N SER A 60 15.01 9.25 -22.56
CA SER A 60 15.73 10.53 -22.41
C SER A 60 15.33 11.55 -23.48
N ALA A 61 14.30 11.27 -24.27
CA ALA A 61 13.81 12.19 -25.28
C ALA A 61 13.28 13.49 -24.63
N PRO A 62 13.46 14.65 -25.29
CA PRO A 62 12.90 15.90 -24.81
C PRO A 62 11.38 15.88 -24.79
N LEU A 63 10.78 16.84 -24.07
CA LEU A 63 9.32 17.02 -24.04
C LEU A 63 8.77 17.13 -25.47
N PRO A 64 7.83 16.28 -25.88
CA PRO A 64 7.17 16.40 -27.19
C PRO A 64 6.42 17.73 -27.25
N ARG A 65 6.58 18.42 -28.41
CA ARG A 65 5.97 19.74 -28.65
C ARG A 65 4.81 19.66 -29.66
N SER A 66 4.56 18.49 -30.20
CA SER A 66 3.51 18.24 -31.18
C SER A 66 2.73 16.98 -30.79
N PRO A 67 1.43 16.90 -31.09
CA PRO A 67 0.66 15.70 -30.88
C PRO A 67 1.15 14.56 -31.76
N ALA A 68 0.93 13.33 -31.31
CA ALA A 68 1.17 12.11 -32.07
C ALA A 68 -0.12 11.27 -32.16
N PRO A 69 -0.31 10.50 -33.25
CA PRO A 69 -1.43 9.57 -33.33
C PRO A 69 -1.40 8.56 -32.17
N LEU A 70 -2.55 8.26 -31.58
CA LEU A 70 -2.66 7.32 -30.46
C LEU A 70 -2.09 5.95 -30.78
N ASP A 71 -2.27 5.47 -32.02
CA ASP A 71 -1.70 4.21 -32.50
C ASP A 71 -0.17 4.19 -32.44
N ALA A 72 0.47 5.28 -32.83
CA ALA A 72 1.93 5.42 -32.74
C ALA A 72 2.41 5.44 -31.30
N VAL A 73 1.68 6.14 -30.40
CA VAL A 73 1.98 6.16 -28.96
C VAL A 73 1.84 4.76 -28.36
N TYR A 74 0.75 4.05 -28.66
CA TYR A 74 0.56 2.68 -28.19
C TYR A 74 1.66 1.73 -28.68
N SER A 75 2.02 1.84 -29.95
CA SER A 75 3.10 1.03 -30.54
C SER A 75 4.44 1.27 -29.85
N GLU A 76 4.73 2.53 -29.51
CA GLU A 76 5.93 2.89 -28.75
C GLU A 76 5.90 2.30 -27.32
N VAL A 77 4.78 2.41 -26.60
CA VAL A 77 4.61 1.82 -25.27
C VAL A 77 4.76 0.30 -25.31
N SER A 78 4.17 -0.37 -26.30
CA SER A 78 4.30 -1.83 -26.46
C SER A 78 5.74 -2.25 -26.69
N ARG A 79 6.46 -1.49 -27.50
CA ARG A 79 7.87 -1.75 -27.85
C ARG A 79 8.81 -1.47 -26.67
N THR A 80 8.60 -0.39 -25.94
CA THR A 80 9.57 0.11 -24.96
C THR A 80 9.23 -0.25 -23.51
N VAL A 81 7.95 -0.31 -23.15
CA VAL A 81 7.50 -0.56 -21.77
C VAL A 81 7.06 -2.01 -21.59
N MET A 82 6.06 -2.48 -22.39
CA MET A 82 5.50 -3.82 -22.23
C MET A 82 6.51 -4.92 -22.56
N SER A 83 7.49 -4.61 -23.36
CA SER A 83 8.55 -5.54 -23.73
C SER A 83 9.63 -5.74 -22.67
N TYR A 84 9.75 -4.86 -21.68
CA TYR A 84 10.82 -4.88 -20.65
C TYR A 84 10.25 -4.75 -19.22
N PRO A 85 9.36 -5.68 -18.81
CA PRO A 85 8.79 -5.65 -17.47
C PRO A 85 9.83 -6.02 -16.41
N MET A 86 9.54 -5.72 -15.14
CA MET A 86 10.29 -6.23 -13.99
C MET A 86 10.24 -7.76 -13.90
N GLY A 87 9.16 -8.37 -14.38
CA GLY A 87 8.96 -9.82 -14.40
C GLY A 87 8.16 -10.39 -13.23
N ASN A 88 7.68 -9.55 -12.29
CA ASN A 88 6.98 -9.98 -11.08
C ASN A 88 5.67 -10.75 -11.32
N ILE A 89 5.03 -10.60 -12.48
CA ILE A 89 3.85 -11.40 -12.86
C ILE A 89 4.22 -12.80 -13.40
N HIS A 90 5.50 -13.05 -13.70
CA HIS A 90 5.94 -14.32 -14.24
C HIS A 90 6.02 -15.39 -13.15
N PRO A 91 5.48 -16.62 -13.32
CA PRO A 91 5.44 -17.65 -12.28
C PRO A 91 6.82 -18.16 -11.85
N ARG A 92 7.89 -17.85 -12.58
CA ARG A 92 9.30 -18.14 -12.22
C ARG A 92 10.06 -16.93 -11.70
N PHE A 93 9.36 -15.87 -11.28
CA PHE A 93 10.00 -14.73 -10.61
C PHE A 93 10.27 -15.06 -9.14
N TRP A 94 11.54 -15.09 -8.75
CA TRP A 94 12.01 -15.48 -7.42
C TRP A 94 12.81 -14.38 -6.71
N SER A 95 12.82 -13.16 -7.23
CA SER A 95 13.68 -12.10 -6.68
C SER A 95 13.15 -11.54 -5.37
N TRP A 96 11.87 -11.16 -5.31
CA TRP A 96 11.25 -10.54 -4.15
C TRP A 96 9.78 -10.97 -4.03
N TYR A 97 9.24 -10.84 -2.81
CA TYR A 97 7.79 -10.86 -2.65
C TYR A 97 7.21 -9.54 -3.16
N MET A 98 6.37 -9.61 -4.17
CA MET A 98 5.74 -8.46 -4.80
C MET A 98 4.30 -8.78 -5.18
N GLY A 99 3.50 -7.71 -5.35
CA GLY A 99 2.17 -7.82 -5.94
C GLY A 99 2.23 -8.40 -7.35
N SER A 100 1.18 -9.11 -7.71
CA SER A 100 0.95 -9.60 -9.07
C SER A 100 -0.35 -9.01 -9.59
N SER A 101 -0.48 -8.92 -10.91
CA SER A 101 -1.72 -8.50 -11.56
C SER A 101 -2.59 -9.69 -11.93
N ASN A 102 -3.89 -9.42 -12.10
CA ASN A 102 -4.81 -10.31 -12.79
C ASN A 102 -5.67 -9.48 -13.74
N PHE A 103 -6.23 -10.12 -14.75
CA PHE A 103 -6.97 -9.41 -15.81
C PHE A 103 -8.25 -8.75 -15.27
N THR A 104 -8.95 -9.39 -14.33
CA THR A 104 -10.17 -8.84 -13.73
C THR A 104 -9.88 -7.54 -12.95
N GLY A 105 -8.77 -7.52 -12.18
CA GLY A 105 -8.33 -6.31 -11.50
C GLY A 105 -7.99 -5.18 -12.47
N ALA A 106 -7.28 -5.50 -13.57
CA ALA A 106 -6.95 -4.51 -14.59
C ALA A 106 -8.19 -3.90 -15.26
N LEU A 107 -9.24 -4.70 -15.51
CA LEU A 107 -10.52 -4.18 -16.00
C LEU A 107 -11.21 -3.30 -14.95
N GLY A 108 -11.11 -3.65 -13.66
CA GLY A 108 -11.61 -2.82 -12.58
C GLY A 108 -10.92 -1.45 -12.53
N ASP A 109 -9.60 -1.42 -12.64
CA ASP A 109 -8.81 -0.19 -12.69
C ASP A 109 -9.17 0.66 -13.93
N PHE A 110 -9.34 0.01 -15.09
CA PHE A 110 -9.78 0.70 -16.31
C PHE A 110 -11.16 1.38 -16.12
N LEU A 111 -12.14 0.67 -15.57
CA LEU A 111 -13.47 1.23 -15.30
C LEU A 111 -13.41 2.34 -14.24
N ALA A 112 -12.58 2.21 -13.23
CA ALA A 112 -12.39 3.24 -12.21
C ALA A 112 -11.79 4.51 -12.80
N ALA A 113 -10.82 4.39 -13.73
CA ALA A 113 -10.24 5.52 -14.44
C ALA A 113 -11.25 6.23 -15.35
N ILE A 114 -12.11 5.48 -16.04
CA ILE A 114 -13.18 6.04 -16.88
C ILE A 114 -14.23 6.77 -16.03
N GLN A 115 -14.61 6.20 -14.89
CA GLN A 115 -15.60 6.82 -14.01
C GLN A 115 -15.08 8.09 -13.34
N GLY A 116 -13.77 8.13 -12.99
CA GLY A 116 -13.10 9.31 -12.44
C GLY A 116 -13.60 9.79 -11.08
N SER A 117 -14.30 8.97 -10.31
CA SER A 117 -14.84 9.37 -9.01
C SER A 117 -13.75 9.63 -7.97
N ASN A 118 -13.87 10.74 -7.26
CA ASN A 118 -13.02 11.07 -6.13
C ASN A 118 -13.68 10.60 -4.82
N LEU A 119 -12.93 9.87 -3.98
CA LEU A 119 -13.43 9.34 -2.70
C LEU A 119 -13.41 10.37 -1.55
N GLY A 120 -12.93 11.60 -1.80
CA GLY A 120 -12.81 12.66 -0.79
C GLY A 120 -14.14 13.27 -0.32
N GLY A 121 -15.27 12.85 -0.88
CA GLY A 121 -16.60 13.33 -0.49
C GLY A 121 -17.68 13.03 -1.53
N GLY A 122 -18.92 13.37 -1.18
CA GLY A 122 -20.07 13.18 -2.04
C GLY A 122 -20.81 11.85 -1.81
N ASN A 123 -22.04 11.79 -2.35
CA ASN A 123 -22.88 10.60 -2.27
C ASN A 123 -22.86 9.88 -3.63
N HIS A 124 -21.95 8.93 -3.77
CA HIS A 124 -21.77 8.18 -5.01
C HIS A 124 -21.33 6.73 -4.75
N ALA A 125 -21.54 5.86 -5.73
CA ALA A 125 -21.33 4.41 -5.58
C ALA A 125 -19.89 4.02 -5.25
N ALA A 126 -18.87 4.72 -5.74
CA ALA A 126 -17.47 4.38 -5.47
C ALA A 126 -17.13 4.50 -3.98
N GLY A 127 -17.64 5.51 -3.26
CA GLY A 127 -17.46 5.64 -1.81
C GLY A 127 -18.14 4.53 -1.02
N LEU A 128 -19.31 4.05 -1.48
CA LEU A 128 -19.99 2.91 -0.87
C LEU A 128 -19.22 1.60 -1.12
N MET A 129 -18.68 1.42 -2.33
CA MET A 129 -17.85 0.26 -2.68
C MET A 129 -16.57 0.21 -1.84
N ASP A 130 -15.87 1.33 -1.67
CA ASP A 130 -14.68 1.43 -0.79
C ASP A 130 -15.01 0.98 0.63
N SER A 131 -16.08 1.53 1.20
CA SER A 131 -16.56 1.16 2.54
C SER A 131 -16.95 -0.31 2.65
N GLN A 132 -17.56 -0.87 1.61
CA GLN A 132 -17.94 -2.28 1.56
C GLN A 132 -16.69 -3.18 1.56
N VAL A 133 -15.68 -2.87 0.75
CA VAL A 133 -14.43 -3.63 0.70
C VAL A 133 -13.70 -3.58 2.05
N VAL A 134 -13.66 -2.43 2.71
CA VAL A 134 -13.12 -2.29 4.07
C VAL A 134 -13.88 -3.19 5.06
N ASN A 135 -15.22 -3.24 4.98
CA ASN A 135 -16.03 -4.11 5.83
C ASN A 135 -15.75 -5.60 5.58
N TRP A 136 -15.60 -6.01 4.32
CA TRP A 136 -15.20 -7.39 3.99
C TRP A 136 -13.81 -7.72 4.54
N CYS A 137 -12.85 -6.82 4.44
CA CYS A 137 -11.52 -7.02 5.04
C CYS A 137 -11.60 -7.21 6.55
N LYS A 138 -12.44 -6.42 7.25
CA LYS A 138 -12.66 -6.56 8.69
C LYS A 138 -13.23 -7.95 9.02
N GLU A 139 -14.23 -8.40 8.27
CA GLU A 139 -14.86 -9.71 8.46
C GLU A 139 -13.85 -10.84 8.24
N MET A 140 -13.10 -10.80 7.13
CA MET A 140 -12.06 -11.79 6.81
C MET A 140 -11.01 -11.92 7.89
N LEU A 141 -10.64 -10.81 8.54
CA LEU A 141 -9.58 -10.77 9.55
C LEU A 141 -10.11 -10.86 10.99
N GLY A 142 -11.42 -11.05 11.20
CA GLY A 142 -12.02 -11.13 12.51
C GLY A 142 -12.05 -9.82 13.30
N PHE A 143 -11.93 -8.66 12.62
CA PHE A 143 -12.01 -7.35 13.27
C PHE A 143 -13.47 -7.01 13.64
N PRO A 144 -13.67 -6.23 14.71
CA PRO A 144 -15.02 -5.83 15.12
C PRO A 144 -15.68 -4.92 14.08
N ALA A 145 -17.00 -4.99 13.99
CA ALA A 145 -17.79 -4.13 13.10
C ALA A 145 -17.55 -2.63 13.34
N SER A 146 -17.24 -2.25 14.59
CA SER A 146 -16.94 -0.86 14.98
C SER A 146 -15.53 -0.39 14.58
N ALA A 147 -14.66 -1.26 14.05
CA ALA A 147 -13.34 -0.85 13.58
C ALA A 147 -13.48 0.01 12.31
N GLY A 148 -12.64 1.04 12.21
CA GLY A 148 -12.46 1.81 10.98
C GLY A 148 -11.40 1.19 10.09
N GLY A 149 -11.37 1.64 8.84
CA GLY A 149 -10.36 1.24 7.88
C GLY A 149 -10.34 2.17 6.68
N THR A 150 -9.29 2.09 5.89
CA THR A 150 -9.17 2.83 4.62
C THR A 150 -8.29 2.05 3.66
N LEU A 151 -8.60 2.11 2.37
CA LEU A 151 -7.75 1.58 1.32
C LEU A 151 -6.70 2.63 0.93
N VAL A 152 -5.49 2.18 0.65
CA VAL A 152 -4.35 3.05 0.33
C VAL A 152 -3.47 2.44 -0.76
N SER A 153 -2.53 3.23 -1.28
CA SER A 153 -1.69 2.88 -2.44
C SER A 153 -0.60 1.84 -2.17
N GLY A 154 -0.64 1.15 -1.03
CA GLY A 154 0.30 0.06 -0.74
C GLY A 154 0.69 -0.04 0.73
N GLY A 155 1.38 -1.15 1.09
CA GLY A 155 1.72 -1.49 2.47
C GLY A 155 2.53 -0.42 3.21
N SER A 156 3.40 0.31 2.54
CA SER A 156 4.15 1.41 3.17
C SER A 156 3.21 2.50 3.68
N MET A 157 2.22 2.91 2.89
CA MET A 157 1.24 3.91 3.28
C MET A 157 0.30 3.37 4.37
N ALA A 158 -0.13 2.11 4.26
CA ALA A 158 -0.93 1.45 5.29
C ALA A 158 -0.22 1.47 6.65
N ASN A 159 1.07 1.09 6.67
CA ASN A 159 1.88 1.13 7.90
C ASN A 159 2.07 2.57 8.42
N ILE A 160 2.32 3.57 7.55
CA ILE A 160 2.42 4.98 7.96
C ILE A 160 1.13 5.42 8.65
N ILE A 161 -0.05 5.11 8.09
CA ILE A 161 -1.33 5.49 8.68
C ILE A 161 -1.54 4.80 10.03
N GLY A 162 -1.35 3.48 10.11
CA GLY A 162 -1.48 2.75 11.38
C GLY A 162 -0.55 3.28 12.47
N LEU A 163 0.70 3.59 12.12
CA LEU A 163 1.68 4.15 13.04
C LEU A 163 1.41 5.63 13.38
N THR A 164 0.76 6.39 12.48
CA THR A 164 0.25 7.74 12.78
C THR A 164 -0.80 7.67 13.88
N VAL A 165 -1.75 6.74 13.76
CA VAL A 165 -2.77 6.51 14.78
C VAL A 165 -2.11 6.12 16.12
N ALA A 166 -1.17 5.16 16.08
CA ALA A 166 -0.41 4.74 17.25
C ALA A 166 0.29 5.93 17.95
N ARG A 167 0.99 6.78 17.17
CA ARG A 167 1.63 7.99 17.66
C ARG A 167 0.62 8.92 18.33
N ASN A 168 -0.47 9.26 17.65
CA ASN A 168 -1.45 10.20 18.14
C ASN A 168 -2.12 9.72 19.45
N VAL A 169 -2.48 8.42 19.50
CA VAL A 169 -3.10 7.82 20.69
C VAL A 169 -2.12 7.76 21.88
N LYS A 170 -0.82 7.51 21.62
CA LYS A 170 0.17 7.29 22.67
C LYS A 170 1.01 8.53 23.01
N ALA A 171 0.88 9.62 22.26
CA ALA A 171 1.62 10.85 22.53
C ALA A 171 1.32 11.45 23.92
N GLY A 172 0.07 11.40 24.35
CA GLY A 172 -0.38 12.01 25.60
C GLY A 172 -0.79 13.48 25.47
N ILE A 173 -0.77 13.98 24.22
CA ILE A 173 -1.21 15.32 23.82
C ILE A 173 -1.92 15.20 22.48
N ASP A 174 -2.68 16.20 22.06
CA ASP A 174 -3.17 16.28 20.69
C ASP A 174 -2.02 16.73 19.75
N VAL A 175 -1.40 15.74 19.11
CA VAL A 175 -0.28 15.98 18.18
C VAL A 175 -0.73 16.76 16.95
N ARG A 176 -2.01 16.68 16.56
CA ARG A 176 -2.55 17.41 15.41
C ARG A 176 -2.58 18.91 15.65
N GLU A 177 -2.75 19.31 16.90
CA GLU A 177 -2.79 20.72 17.30
C GLU A 177 -1.39 21.23 17.71
N HIS A 178 -0.66 20.44 18.52
CA HIS A 178 0.57 20.91 19.15
C HIS A 178 1.85 20.46 18.46
N GLY A 179 1.75 19.54 17.49
CA GLY A 179 2.89 18.98 16.79
C GLY A 179 3.70 17.97 17.63
N VAL A 180 4.61 17.26 16.97
CA VAL A 180 5.45 16.22 17.61
C VAL A 180 6.48 16.80 18.58
N ALA A 181 6.91 18.03 18.39
CA ALA A 181 7.89 18.69 19.25
C ALA A 181 7.37 18.96 20.69
N ALA A 182 6.05 18.96 20.87
CA ALA A 182 5.42 19.14 22.17
C ALA A 182 5.28 17.84 22.98
N ILE A 183 5.72 16.70 22.45
CA ILE A 183 5.72 15.42 23.16
C ILE A 183 6.82 15.46 24.21
N GLU A 184 6.46 15.39 25.49
CA GLU A 184 7.40 15.53 26.61
C GLU A 184 8.46 14.44 26.64
N LYS A 185 8.06 13.17 26.44
CA LYS A 185 8.96 12.02 26.46
C LYS A 185 9.04 11.41 25.06
N PRO A 186 10.25 11.24 24.49
CA PRO A 186 10.41 10.63 23.19
C PRO A 186 9.75 9.26 23.11
N LEU A 187 8.90 9.05 22.10
CA LEU A 187 8.19 7.80 21.90
C LEU A 187 9.13 6.69 21.41
N ARG A 188 8.86 5.46 21.84
CA ARG A 188 9.53 4.25 21.36
C ARG A 188 8.55 3.29 20.68
N PHE A 189 8.94 2.83 19.53
CA PHE A 189 8.28 1.81 18.74
C PHE A 189 9.20 0.59 18.67
N TYR A 190 8.66 -0.60 18.77
CA TYR A 190 9.43 -1.84 18.81
C TYR A 190 9.02 -2.76 17.67
N GLY A 191 9.99 -3.33 16.98
CA GLY A 191 9.79 -4.36 15.95
C GLY A 191 11.00 -5.24 15.82
N SER A 192 10.86 -6.42 15.24
CA SER A 192 12.00 -7.32 15.06
C SER A 192 13.08 -6.71 14.15
N GLU A 193 14.29 -7.22 14.21
CA GLU A 193 15.35 -6.86 13.26
C GLU A 193 15.00 -7.23 11.81
N GLN A 194 14.05 -8.17 11.61
CA GLN A 194 13.53 -8.58 10.31
C GLN A 194 12.42 -7.67 9.76
N ILE A 195 12.05 -6.62 10.51
CA ILE A 195 10.97 -5.71 10.12
C ILE A 195 11.27 -5.01 8.79
N HIS A 196 10.26 -4.82 7.97
CA HIS A 196 10.42 -4.15 6.67
C HIS A 196 10.88 -2.69 6.83
N SER A 197 11.70 -2.22 5.90
CA SER A 197 12.30 -0.86 5.93
C SER A 197 11.28 0.28 5.93
N CYS A 198 10.03 0.04 5.50
CA CYS A 198 8.97 1.05 5.52
C CYS A 198 8.68 1.59 6.92
N HIS A 199 8.86 0.80 7.98
CA HIS A 199 8.66 1.24 9.36
C HIS A 199 9.67 2.29 9.78
N ARG A 200 10.94 2.14 9.36
CA ARG A 200 11.95 3.17 9.58
C ARG A 200 11.60 4.47 8.85
N LYS A 201 11.19 4.36 7.58
CA LYS A 201 10.72 5.51 6.78
C LYS A 201 9.48 6.15 7.40
N ALA A 202 8.59 5.35 8.00
CA ALA A 202 7.44 5.86 8.73
C ALA A 202 7.87 6.71 9.92
N MET A 203 8.85 6.29 10.72
CA MET A 203 9.37 7.11 11.83
C MET A 203 9.95 8.44 11.35
N GLU A 204 10.64 8.44 10.22
CA GLU A 204 11.15 9.66 9.58
C GLU A 204 10.00 10.58 9.16
N ALA A 205 9.03 10.05 8.42
CA ALA A 205 7.87 10.81 7.93
C ALA A 205 6.99 11.35 9.06
N LEU A 206 6.91 10.64 10.18
CA LEU A 206 6.15 11.05 11.37
C LEU A 206 6.87 12.08 12.25
N GLY A 207 8.08 12.50 11.88
CA GLY A 207 8.88 13.46 12.64
C GLY A 207 9.45 12.91 13.94
N LEU A 208 9.45 11.59 14.13
CA LEU A 208 9.96 10.91 15.32
C LEU A 208 11.44 10.57 15.21
N GLY A 209 11.97 10.48 13.98
CA GLY A 209 13.32 10.07 13.67
C GLY A 209 13.55 8.56 13.80
N ASN A 210 14.58 8.06 13.12
CA ASN A 210 14.88 6.61 13.04
C ASN A 210 15.11 5.96 14.39
N ARG A 211 15.66 6.70 15.35
CA ARG A 211 15.93 6.18 16.70
C ARG A 211 14.67 5.87 17.51
N ALA A 212 13.51 6.36 17.08
CA ALA A 212 12.23 5.99 17.69
C ALA A 212 11.90 4.50 17.48
N LEU A 213 12.36 3.88 16.38
CA LEU A 213 12.21 2.44 16.15
C LEU A 213 13.38 1.67 16.78
N ARG A 214 13.11 0.97 17.88
CA ARG A 214 14.04 0.05 18.49
C ARG A 214 13.87 -1.34 17.88
N ARG A 215 14.92 -1.85 17.27
CA ARG A 215 14.95 -3.19 16.71
C ARG A 215 15.24 -4.20 17.80
N ILE A 216 14.45 -5.24 17.84
CA ILE A 216 14.55 -6.34 18.81
C ILE A 216 15.14 -7.57 18.12
N PRO A 217 16.10 -8.27 18.74
CA PRO A 217 16.61 -9.52 18.22
C PRO A 217 15.50 -10.53 17.92
N THR A 218 15.81 -11.49 17.06
CA THR A 218 14.93 -12.60 16.73
C THR A 218 15.33 -13.89 17.44
N ASP A 219 14.35 -14.77 17.64
CA ASP A 219 14.58 -16.16 18.08
C ASP A 219 15.17 -17.02 16.95
N ALA A 220 15.43 -18.30 17.22
CA ALA A 220 15.92 -19.26 16.22
C ALA A 220 14.95 -19.47 15.04
N GLY A 221 13.67 -19.13 15.20
CA GLY A 221 12.65 -19.15 14.15
C GLY A 221 12.53 -17.83 13.38
N LEU A 222 13.46 -16.89 13.59
CA LEU A 222 13.48 -15.56 12.99
C LEU A 222 12.25 -14.70 13.33
N ARG A 223 11.59 -14.98 14.47
CA ARG A 223 10.49 -14.23 15.04
C ARG A 223 11.01 -13.30 16.12
N ILE A 224 10.31 -12.21 16.40
CA ILE A 224 10.68 -11.29 17.48
C ILE A 224 10.85 -12.02 18.83
N ASP A 225 11.98 -11.83 19.50
CA ASP A 225 12.22 -12.40 20.83
C ASP A 225 11.41 -11.63 21.90
N ILE A 226 10.41 -12.30 22.48
CA ILE A 226 9.50 -11.70 23.47
C ILE A 226 10.23 -11.31 24.76
N ALA A 227 11.22 -12.09 25.17
CA ALA A 227 11.98 -11.79 26.39
C ALA A 227 12.87 -10.55 26.19
N ALA A 228 13.55 -10.48 25.06
CA ALA A 228 14.34 -9.31 24.67
C ALA A 228 13.45 -8.06 24.51
N LEU A 229 12.24 -8.21 23.98
CA LEU A 229 11.28 -7.11 23.86
C LEU A 229 10.87 -6.58 25.25
N ARG A 230 10.54 -7.45 26.21
CA ARG A 230 10.21 -7.04 27.60
C ARG A 230 11.37 -6.29 28.25
N ALA A 231 12.59 -6.81 28.12
CA ALA A 231 13.80 -6.15 28.62
C ALA A 231 13.96 -4.75 27.99
N ALA A 232 13.83 -4.65 26.68
CA ALA A 232 13.93 -3.38 25.96
C ALA A 232 12.91 -2.34 26.41
N ILE A 233 11.66 -2.74 26.64
CA ILE A 233 10.61 -1.86 27.17
C ILE A 233 10.97 -1.33 28.55
N THR A 234 11.46 -2.20 29.45
CA THR A 234 11.87 -1.83 30.80
C THR A 234 13.05 -0.86 30.79
N GLU A 235 14.07 -1.14 30.00
CA GLU A 235 15.24 -0.28 29.83
C GLU A 235 14.87 1.12 29.30
N ASP A 236 14.02 1.18 28.26
CA ASP A 236 13.61 2.45 27.67
C ASP A 236 12.81 3.30 28.67
N ARG A 237 11.93 2.68 29.46
CA ARG A 237 11.23 3.40 30.56
C ARG A 237 12.18 3.99 31.57
N ALA A 238 13.16 3.18 32.00
CA ALA A 238 14.19 3.63 32.95
C ALA A 238 15.08 4.76 32.36
N ALA A 239 15.30 4.74 31.05
CA ALA A 239 16.03 5.78 30.32
C ALA A 239 15.20 7.02 29.99
N GLY A 240 13.93 7.11 30.43
CA GLY A 240 13.07 8.28 30.25
C GLY A 240 12.31 8.32 28.94
N PHE A 241 12.37 7.27 28.12
CA PHE A 241 11.52 7.14 26.92
C PHE A 241 10.09 6.72 27.27
N LYS A 242 9.17 6.97 26.37
CA LYS A 242 7.78 6.50 26.45
C LYS A 242 7.56 5.35 25.47
N PRO A 243 7.53 4.09 25.91
CA PRO A 243 7.09 2.99 25.08
C PRO A 243 5.68 3.27 24.54
N ALA A 244 5.51 3.16 23.21
CA ALA A 244 4.28 3.55 22.54
C ALA A 244 3.65 2.42 21.73
N CYS A 245 4.44 1.65 20.98
CA CYS A 245 3.89 0.69 20.01
C CYS A 245 4.79 -0.54 19.88
N VAL A 246 4.17 -1.71 19.83
CA VAL A 246 4.79 -2.96 19.36
C VAL A 246 4.28 -3.26 17.97
N ILE A 247 5.19 -3.58 17.06
CA ILE A 247 4.91 -3.94 15.67
C ILE A 247 5.20 -5.43 15.50
N GLY A 248 4.17 -6.24 15.36
CA GLY A 248 4.28 -7.64 14.96
C GLY A 248 4.20 -7.80 13.45
N THR A 249 4.87 -8.77 12.89
CA THR A 249 4.87 -9.02 11.45
C THR A 249 4.21 -10.36 11.16
N ALA A 250 3.18 -10.37 10.32
CA ALA A 250 2.57 -11.58 9.79
C ALA A 250 3.21 -11.93 8.44
N GLY A 251 4.41 -12.54 8.50
CA GLY A 251 5.22 -12.87 7.34
C GLY A 251 6.23 -11.79 6.95
N THR A 252 7.47 -11.94 7.41
CA THR A 252 8.56 -11.01 7.04
C THR A 252 8.93 -11.16 5.56
N VAL A 253 9.30 -10.06 4.92
CA VAL A 253 9.62 -10.05 3.48
C VAL A 253 10.79 -10.96 3.10
N ASN A 254 11.76 -11.13 3.99
CA ASN A 254 12.98 -11.90 3.70
C ASN A 254 12.86 -13.39 4.03
N THR A 255 12.09 -13.75 5.05
CA THR A 255 12.08 -15.11 5.60
C THR A 255 10.71 -15.76 5.67
N GLY A 256 9.63 -14.94 5.53
CA GLY A 256 8.26 -15.41 5.71
C GLY A 256 7.91 -15.75 7.16
N ALA A 257 8.80 -15.46 8.13
CA ALA A 257 8.53 -15.72 9.53
C ALA A 257 7.33 -14.91 10.02
N ILE A 258 6.48 -15.54 10.82
CA ILE A 258 5.30 -14.92 11.44
C ILE A 258 5.57 -14.83 12.93
N ASP A 259 5.53 -13.61 13.48
CA ASP A 259 5.69 -13.38 14.91
C ASP A 259 4.56 -14.03 15.71
N ASP A 260 4.79 -14.34 16.98
CA ASP A 260 3.74 -14.77 17.89
C ASP A 260 2.81 -13.58 18.21
N LEU A 261 1.84 -13.36 17.32
CA LEU A 261 0.93 -12.22 17.40
C LEU A 261 0.07 -12.25 18.67
N GLN A 262 -0.26 -13.45 19.20
CA GLN A 262 -1.01 -13.57 20.45
C GLN A 262 -0.18 -13.11 21.65
N ALA A 263 1.07 -13.55 21.72
CA ALA A 263 1.99 -13.14 22.78
C ALA A 263 2.28 -11.64 22.71
N LEU A 264 2.46 -11.08 21.50
CA LEU A 264 2.68 -9.65 21.30
C LEU A 264 1.45 -8.83 21.67
N ALA A 265 0.25 -9.26 21.29
CA ALA A 265 -1.00 -8.60 21.66
C ALA A 265 -1.18 -8.57 23.19
N LYS A 266 -0.93 -9.72 23.85
CA LYS A 266 -0.98 -9.84 25.30
C LYS A 266 0.02 -8.90 25.97
N LEU A 267 1.29 -8.93 25.54
CA LEU A 267 2.33 -8.06 26.04
C LEU A 267 1.97 -6.58 25.86
N SER A 268 1.49 -6.21 24.68
CA SER A 268 1.10 -4.84 24.37
C SER A 268 -0.02 -4.35 25.31
N HIS A 269 -0.98 -5.23 25.61
CA HIS A 269 -2.05 -4.94 26.55
C HIS A 269 -1.53 -4.75 27.99
N GLU A 270 -0.71 -5.69 28.47
CA GLU A 270 -0.09 -5.63 29.81
C GLU A 270 0.74 -4.37 30.02
N GLU A 271 1.47 -3.95 28.99
CA GLU A 271 2.38 -2.80 29.02
C GLU A 271 1.72 -1.47 28.64
N GLY A 272 0.43 -1.48 28.28
CA GLY A 272 -0.30 -0.29 27.85
C GLY A 272 0.15 0.28 26.51
N LEU A 273 0.67 -0.56 25.60
CA LEU A 273 1.20 -0.17 24.30
C LEU A 273 0.13 -0.32 23.21
N TRP A 274 0.33 0.39 22.09
CA TRP A 274 -0.39 0.11 20.86
C TRP A 274 0.18 -1.18 20.23
N PHE A 275 -0.71 -2.05 19.77
CA PHE A 275 -0.29 -3.21 18.98
C PHE A 275 -0.62 -2.96 17.52
N HIS A 276 0.39 -2.94 16.67
CA HIS A 276 0.29 -2.82 15.22
C HIS A 276 0.73 -4.12 14.57
N VAL A 277 0.01 -4.59 13.57
CA VAL A 277 0.40 -5.77 12.78
C VAL A 277 0.66 -5.36 11.34
N ASP A 278 1.91 -5.55 10.90
CA ASP A 278 2.24 -5.54 9.47
C ASP A 278 1.83 -6.89 8.87
N GLY A 279 0.67 -6.91 8.26
CA GLY A 279 0.09 -8.08 7.63
C GLY A 279 0.18 -8.09 6.10
N CYS A 280 1.04 -7.26 5.50
CA CYS A 280 1.13 -7.09 4.04
C CYS A 280 1.28 -8.40 3.28
N ILE A 281 1.99 -9.37 3.85
CA ILE A 281 2.22 -10.69 3.24
C ILE A 281 1.21 -11.72 3.74
N GLY A 282 1.07 -11.84 5.06
CA GLY A 282 0.44 -13.00 5.67
C GLY A 282 -0.91 -12.77 6.34
N ALA A 283 -1.46 -11.55 6.36
CA ALA A 283 -2.75 -11.32 7.03
C ALA A 283 -3.87 -12.22 6.47
N LEU A 284 -3.91 -12.41 5.15
CA LEU A 284 -4.92 -13.24 4.50
C LEU A 284 -4.78 -14.75 4.78
N ILE A 285 -3.72 -15.20 5.45
CA ILE A 285 -3.66 -16.57 5.98
C ILE A 285 -4.83 -16.81 6.96
N ALA A 286 -5.36 -15.77 7.58
CA ALA A 286 -6.52 -15.85 8.47
C ALA A 286 -7.75 -16.52 7.82
N ILE A 287 -7.93 -16.42 6.51
CA ILE A 287 -9.06 -17.04 5.78
C ILE A 287 -8.78 -18.46 5.30
N ALA A 288 -7.56 -18.98 5.53
CA ALA A 288 -7.20 -20.36 5.18
C ALA A 288 -7.36 -21.26 6.42
N PRO A 289 -8.41 -22.11 6.52
CA PRO A 289 -8.76 -22.81 7.77
C PRO A 289 -7.59 -23.61 8.36
N GLU A 290 -6.82 -24.26 7.51
CA GLU A 290 -5.66 -25.09 7.92
C GLU A 290 -4.51 -24.27 8.51
N ASN A 291 -4.37 -23.01 8.12
CA ASN A 291 -3.26 -22.12 8.45
C ASN A 291 -3.63 -20.91 9.30
N ALA A 292 -4.92 -20.64 9.51
CA ALA A 292 -5.41 -19.47 10.24
C ALA A 292 -4.79 -19.34 11.64
N HIS A 293 -4.51 -20.48 12.30
CA HIS A 293 -3.88 -20.52 13.61
C HIS A 293 -2.52 -19.83 13.65
N ARG A 294 -1.80 -19.75 12.51
CA ARG A 294 -0.46 -19.14 12.43
C ARG A 294 -0.48 -17.62 12.58
N VAL A 295 -1.61 -16.98 12.30
CA VAL A 295 -1.80 -15.52 12.44
C VAL A 295 -2.80 -15.19 13.54
N ALA A 296 -3.13 -16.16 14.42
CA ALA A 296 -4.01 -15.92 15.56
C ALA A 296 -3.44 -14.79 16.43
N GLY A 297 -4.32 -13.88 16.83
CA GLY A 297 -3.93 -12.63 17.53
C GLY A 297 -4.00 -11.39 16.64
N ILE A 298 -4.12 -11.55 15.29
CA ILE A 298 -4.28 -10.41 14.38
C ILE A 298 -5.58 -9.62 14.66
N GLU A 299 -6.61 -10.33 15.13
CA GLU A 299 -7.92 -9.78 15.49
C GLU A 299 -7.92 -9.06 16.85
N ARG A 300 -6.84 -9.19 17.63
CA ARG A 300 -6.82 -8.69 19.01
C ARG A 300 -6.61 -7.18 19.07
N ARG A 301 -7.53 -6.55 19.76
CA ARG A 301 -7.59 -5.12 19.93
C ARG A 301 -6.50 -4.58 20.88
N VAL A 302 -5.97 -3.43 20.55
CA VAL A 302 -5.67 -2.41 21.56
C VAL A 302 -7.02 -1.89 22.11
N GLN A 303 -7.13 -1.71 23.42
CA GLN A 303 -8.37 -1.28 24.10
C GLN A 303 -9.09 -0.14 23.35
N PRO A 304 -10.44 -0.11 23.35
CA PRO A 304 -11.19 1.01 22.84
C PRO A 304 -10.78 2.27 23.59
N PHE A 305 -10.57 3.33 22.86
CA PHE A 305 -10.46 4.67 23.41
C PHE A 305 -11.83 4.98 24.02
N VAL A 306 -11.90 5.04 25.35
CA VAL A 306 -12.98 5.68 26.09
C VAL A 306 -12.44 7.05 26.43
N GLY A 307 -12.83 8.05 25.65
CA GLY A 307 -12.56 9.45 25.89
C GLY A 307 -13.79 10.24 25.60
#